data_5ef0e99bd173027339bd7d3325951ec1
#
_entry.id   5ef0e99bd173027339bd7d3325951ec1
#
_cell.length_a   1.000
_cell.length_b   1.000
_cell.length_c   1.000
_cell.angle_alpha   90.00
_cell.angle_beta   90.00
_cell.angle_gamma   90.00
#
_symmetry.space_group_name_H-M   'P 1'
#
loop_
_entity.id
_entity.type
_entity.pdbx_description
1 polymer ?
#
loop_
_entity_poly.entity_id
_entity_poly.type
_entity_poly.pdbx_seq_one_letter_code
_entity_poly.pdbx_strand_id
1 'polypeptide(L)'
;QTTVIKPLVKQPTAFAIITDNQTYANTKDAMHQYKTAVEDDGLATYLISGDWQNPDQVKQIIIKTYQECPSLEGLVLIGDVPVALVRNAQHMTTAFKMNEKAFPWDQSSVPTDRFYDDLNLKFEFIRQDSVNHQHFYYKLTEDSPQRLNPTFYSARIKYPEKKEGDKYAAIASYLKKAAAAKADKHNQLDRVFSFNGASYNSDCLIVWMDDEKAYMENFPLAFGRQMGFKHWNFRMKHPMKYKLFSELQRKDLDLFMFHEHGMPTGQLINDELACTDFNNRYKPQIRN
;
A
#
# COMPACT_ATOMS: atom_id res chain seq x y z
N GLN A 1 -20.70 -14.03 9.35
CA GLN A 1 -21.74 -13.46 8.47
C GLN A 1 -21.13 -12.34 7.62
N THR A 2 -21.42 -12.31 6.32
CA THR A 2 -20.95 -11.25 5.39
C THR A 2 -22.09 -10.34 5.02
N THR A 3 -21.88 -9.04 5.06
CA THR A 3 -22.83 -8.02 4.62
C THR A 3 -22.28 -7.26 3.43
N VAL A 4 -23.10 -7.08 2.39
CA VAL A 4 -22.73 -6.32 1.17
C VAL A 4 -23.69 -5.15 1.02
N ILE A 5 -23.16 -3.94 1.10
CA ILE A 5 -23.87 -2.70 0.80
C ILE A 5 -23.50 -2.30 -0.64
N LYS A 6 -24.49 -2.31 -1.51
CA LYS A 6 -24.33 -1.99 -2.93
C LYS A 6 -24.12 -0.49 -3.17
N PRO A 7 -23.58 -0.12 -4.33
CA PRO A 7 -23.49 1.28 -4.75
C PRO A 7 -24.86 1.96 -4.75
N LEU A 8 -24.88 3.24 -4.37
CA LEU A 8 -26.04 4.10 -4.49
C LEU A 8 -26.14 4.80 -5.87
N VAL A 9 -25.04 4.78 -6.60
CA VAL A 9 -24.87 5.43 -7.90
C VAL A 9 -24.50 4.41 -8.97
N LYS A 10 -24.87 4.71 -10.21
CA LYS A 10 -24.43 3.95 -11.39
C LYS A 10 -23.26 4.70 -12.03
N GLN A 11 -22.11 4.06 -12.07
CA GLN A 11 -20.89 4.59 -12.68
C GLN A 11 -20.31 3.55 -13.65
N PRO A 12 -19.54 3.95 -14.67
CA PRO A 12 -18.92 3.02 -15.62
C PRO A 12 -17.92 2.08 -14.96
N THR A 13 -17.28 2.51 -13.87
CA THR A 13 -16.30 1.72 -13.11
C THR A 13 -16.74 1.57 -11.66
N ALA A 14 -16.23 0.53 -11.00
CA ALA A 14 -16.60 0.20 -9.63
C ALA A 14 -15.38 0.03 -8.73
N PHE A 15 -15.61 0.19 -7.44
CA PHE A 15 -14.62 0.07 -6.37
C PHE A 15 -15.18 -0.76 -5.20
N ALA A 16 -14.33 -1.48 -4.48
CA ALA A 16 -14.74 -2.24 -3.31
C ALA A 16 -14.01 -1.80 -2.04
N ILE A 17 -14.77 -1.49 -1.00
CA ILE A 17 -14.28 -1.32 0.36
C ILE A 17 -14.55 -2.63 1.10
N ILE A 18 -13.50 -3.28 1.59
CA ILE A 18 -13.60 -4.55 2.32
C ILE A 18 -13.09 -4.35 3.74
N THR A 19 -13.88 -4.76 4.72
CA THR A 19 -13.56 -4.54 6.13
C THR A 19 -13.99 -5.72 7.00
N ASP A 20 -13.47 -5.84 8.20
CA ASP A 20 -14.01 -6.75 9.20
C ASP A 20 -15.23 -6.13 9.91
N ASN A 21 -16.11 -7.00 10.46
CA ASN A 21 -17.34 -6.55 11.09
C ASN A 21 -17.13 -5.65 12.32
N GLN A 22 -16.05 -5.86 13.07
CA GLN A 22 -15.74 -5.04 14.26
C GLN A 22 -15.31 -3.62 13.83
N THR A 23 -14.42 -3.53 12.86
CA THR A 23 -14.00 -2.24 12.29
C THR A 23 -15.20 -1.52 11.69
N TYR A 24 -16.04 -2.20 10.92
CA TYR A 24 -17.26 -1.59 10.36
C TYR A 24 -18.18 -1.06 11.45
N ALA A 25 -18.51 -1.86 12.47
CA ALA A 25 -19.40 -1.45 13.55
C ALA A 25 -18.92 -0.21 14.31
N ASN A 26 -17.59 -0.11 14.55
CA ASN A 26 -17.00 0.98 15.31
C ASN A 26 -16.65 2.22 14.47
N THR A 27 -16.68 2.12 13.15
CA THR A 27 -16.32 3.24 12.23
C THR A 27 -17.39 3.54 11.21
N LYS A 28 -18.61 3.06 11.42
CA LYS A 28 -19.72 3.04 10.45
C LYS A 28 -19.91 4.38 9.73
N ASP A 29 -20.04 5.47 10.47
CA ASP A 29 -20.31 6.79 9.91
C ASP A 29 -19.15 7.28 9.03
N ALA A 30 -17.90 7.10 9.49
CA ALA A 30 -16.72 7.46 8.71
C ALA A 30 -16.56 6.58 7.46
N MET A 31 -16.92 5.30 7.56
CA MET A 31 -16.92 4.36 6.45
C MET A 31 -17.92 4.77 5.37
N HIS A 32 -19.15 5.15 5.78
CA HIS A 32 -20.17 5.65 4.86
C HIS A 32 -19.78 6.99 4.22
N GLN A 33 -19.21 7.93 5.00
CA GLN A 33 -18.68 9.18 4.44
C GLN A 33 -17.62 8.92 3.38
N TYR A 34 -16.68 8.01 3.66
CA TYR A 34 -15.65 7.64 2.69
C TYR A 34 -16.24 6.98 1.45
N LYS A 35 -17.19 6.04 1.62
CA LYS A 35 -17.92 5.42 0.49
C LYS A 35 -18.59 6.48 -0.39
N THR A 36 -19.34 7.41 0.20
CA THR A 36 -20.02 8.49 -0.52
C THR A 36 -18.99 9.35 -1.28
N ALA A 37 -17.89 9.75 -0.64
CA ALA A 37 -16.85 10.54 -1.30
C ALA A 37 -16.19 9.82 -2.49
N VAL A 38 -16.06 8.49 -2.43
CA VAL A 38 -15.58 7.68 -3.55
C VAL A 38 -16.63 7.60 -4.67
N GLU A 39 -17.92 7.54 -4.33
CA GLU A 39 -19.01 7.57 -5.31
C GLU A 39 -19.14 8.94 -5.99
N ASP A 40 -18.97 10.02 -5.25
CA ASP A 40 -18.93 11.40 -5.77
C ASP A 40 -17.72 11.66 -6.68
N ASP A 41 -16.67 10.87 -6.49
CA ASP A 41 -15.44 10.87 -7.31
C ASP A 41 -15.56 9.99 -8.58
N GLY A 42 -16.72 9.34 -8.76
CA GLY A 42 -17.08 8.67 -10.01
C GLY A 42 -16.95 7.14 -9.98
N LEU A 43 -16.84 6.49 -8.83
CA LEU A 43 -16.71 5.04 -8.70
C LEU A 43 -17.93 4.43 -8.00
N ALA A 44 -18.65 3.52 -8.65
CA ALA A 44 -19.73 2.75 -8.02
C ALA A 44 -19.16 1.88 -6.90
N THR A 45 -19.42 2.21 -5.62
CA THR A 45 -18.66 1.66 -4.50
C THR A 45 -19.45 0.61 -3.71
N TYR A 46 -18.92 -0.61 -3.69
CA TYR A 46 -19.37 -1.69 -2.80
C TYR A 46 -18.71 -1.55 -1.43
N LEU A 47 -19.48 -1.71 -0.35
CA LEU A 47 -18.95 -1.80 1.01
C LEU A 47 -19.29 -3.19 1.56
N ILE A 48 -18.26 -3.97 1.83
CA ILE A 48 -18.37 -5.38 2.19
C ILE A 48 -17.73 -5.59 3.57
N SER A 49 -18.53 -6.05 4.53
CA SER A 49 -18.02 -6.40 5.86
C SER A 49 -18.23 -7.88 6.16
N GLY A 50 -17.32 -8.48 6.92
CA GLY A 50 -17.40 -9.90 7.25
C GLY A 50 -16.54 -10.31 8.44
N ASP A 51 -16.83 -11.51 8.97
CA ASP A 51 -15.99 -12.18 9.97
C ASP A 51 -15.02 -13.10 9.25
N TRP A 52 -13.91 -12.53 8.83
CA TRP A 52 -12.93 -13.20 7.98
C TRP A 52 -12.06 -14.16 8.78
N GLN A 53 -12.18 -15.46 8.53
CA GLN A 53 -11.38 -16.48 9.20
C GLN A 53 -10.00 -16.66 8.56
N ASN A 54 -9.86 -16.34 7.27
CA ASN A 54 -8.63 -16.47 6.52
C ASN A 54 -8.66 -15.59 5.24
N PRO A 55 -7.51 -15.40 4.57
CA PRO A 55 -7.42 -14.67 3.32
C PRO A 55 -8.28 -15.25 2.19
N ASP A 56 -8.44 -16.56 2.12
CA ASP A 56 -9.20 -17.20 1.03
C ASP A 56 -10.67 -16.78 1.04
N GLN A 57 -11.30 -16.63 2.21
CA GLN A 57 -12.66 -16.14 2.31
C GLN A 57 -12.80 -14.71 1.75
N VAL A 58 -11.83 -13.86 2.03
CA VAL A 58 -11.81 -12.49 1.49
C VAL A 58 -11.60 -12.54 -0.02
N LYS A 59 -10.67 -13.35 -0.52
CA LYS A 59 -10.44 -13.52 -1.97
C LYS A 59 -11.70 -14.04 -2.67
N GLN A 60 -12.42 -14.97 -2.09
CA GLN A 60 -13.66 -15.51 -2.67
C GLN A 60 -14.74 -14.43 -2.81
N ILE A 61 -14.92 -13.54 -1.82
CA ILE A 61 -15.91 -12.47 -1.95
C ILE A 61 -15.47 -11.42 -2.99
N ILE A 62 -14.17 -11.16 -3.12
CA ILE A 62 -13.63 -10.30 -4.20
C ILE A 62 -13.95 -10.90 -5.56
N ILE A 63 -13.64 -12.18 -5.76
CA ILE A 63 -13.93 -12.90 -7.02
C ILE A 63 -15.43 -12.84 -7.35
N LYS A 64 -16.27 -13.13 -6.36
CA LYS A 64 -17.72 -13.06 -6.53
C LYS A 64 -18.19 -11.66 -6.92
N THR A 65 -17.67 -10.63 -6.24
CA THR A 65 -18.03 -9.24 -6.56
C THR A 65 -17.59 -8.87 -7.96
N TYR A 66 -16.41 -9.31 -8.39
CA TYR A 66 -15.90 -9.09 -9.74
C TYR A 66 -16.72 -9.81 -10.82
N GLN A 67 -17.16 -11.04 -10.55
CA GLN A 67 -18.05 -11.79 -11.44
C GLN A 67 -19.42 -11.11 -11.62
N GLU A 68 -19.96 -10.54 -10.53
CA GLU A 68 -21.21 -9.77 -10.55
C GLU A 68 -21.05 -8.37 -11.15
N CYS A 69 -19.85 -7.79 -11.06
CA CYS A 69 -19.50 -6.45 -11.54
C CYS A 69 -18.12 -6.44 -12.21
N PRO A 70 -18.02 -6.84 -13.50
CA PRO A 70 -16.73 -6.89 -14.22
C PRO A 70 -16.05 -5.55 -14.41
N SER A 71 -16.74 -4.44 -14.13
CA SER A 71 -16.16 -3.09 -14.11
C SER A 71 -15.47 -2.73 -12.79
N LEU A 72 -15.36 -3.66 -11.84
CA LEU A 72 -14.56 -3.47 -10.62
C LEU A 72 -13.09 -3.29 -11.00
N GLU A 73 -12.53 -2.14 -10.68
CA GLU A 73 -11.14 -1.79 -11.06
C GLU A 73 -10.20 -1.66 -9.85
N GLY A 74 -10.74 -1.49 -8.64
CA GLY A 74 -9.93 -1.29 -7.46
C GLY A 74 -10.60 -1.71 -6.16
N LEU A 75 -9.77 -1.88 -5.11
CA LEU A 75 -10.25 -2.23 -3.78
C LEU A 75 -9.40 -1.61 -2.67
N VAL A 76 -10.00 -1.45 -1.50
CA VAL A 76 -9.29 -1.09 -0.26
C VAL A 76 -9.68 -2.06 0.86
N LEU A 77 -8.66 -2.55 1.56
CA LEU A 77 -8.80 -3.44 2.72
C LEU A 77 -8.67 -2.60 4.00
N ILE A 78 -9.69 -2.54 4.84
CA ILE A 78 -9.73 -1.64 6.00
C ILE A 78 -9.89 -2.45 7.29
N GLY A 79 -9.04 -2.17 8.29
CA GLY A 79 -9.09 -2.82 9.60
C GLY A 79 -8.40 -4.16 9.64
N ASP A 80 -9.00 -5.11 10.36
CA ASP A 80 -8.44 -6.43 10.65
C ASP A 80 -8.75 -7.46 9.54
N VAL A 81 -8.61 -7.05 8.29
CA VAL A 81 -8.66 -7.99 7.17
C VAL A 81 -7.39 -8.85 7.19
N PRO A 82 -7.51 -10.20 7.13
CA PRO A 82 -6.36 -11.10 7.18
C PRO A 82 -5.22 -10.72 6.24
N VAL A 83 -3.99 -11.04 6.62
CA VAL A 83 -2.79 -10.73 5.85
C VAL A 83 -2.20 -12.02 5.28
N ALA A 84 -2.08 -12.09 3.97
CA ALA A 84 -1.34 -13.15 3.31
C ALA A 84 0.16 -12.82 3.32
N LEU A 85 0.97 -13.76 3.81
CA LEU A 85 2.43 -13.71 3.78
C LEU A 85 2.92 -14.79 2.82
N VAL A 86 3.64 -14.40 1.78
CA VAL A 86 4.03 -15.31 0.71
C VAL A 86 5.49 -15.70 0.86
N ARG A 87 5.74 -17.00 0.71
CA ARG A 87 7.06 -17.64 0.65
C ARG A 87 7.35 -18.13 -0.76
N ASN A 88 8.61 -18.41 -1.05
CA ASN A 88 9.07 -18.86 -2.38
C ASN A 88 8.69 -17.94 -3.55
N ALA A 89 8.42 -16.67 -3.28
CA ALA A 89 8.01 -15.68 -4.29
C ALA A 89 8.83 -14.38 -4.23
N GLN A 90 9.95 -14.38 -3.52
CA GLN A 90 10.76 -13.17 -3.35
C GLN A 90 11.34 -12.64 -4.67
N HIS A 91 11.45 -13.49 -5.71
CA HIS A 91 11.85 -13.09 -7.06
C HIS A 91 10.82 -12.19 -7.77
N MET A 92 9.59 -12.16 -7.25
CA MET A 92 8.48 -11.31 -7.76
C MET A 92 8.31 -10.03 -6.94
N THR A 93 9.20 -9.75 -6.01
CA THR A 93 9.13 -8.58 -5.13
C THR A 93 10.43 -7.79 -5.23
N THR A 94 10.39 -6.53 -4.82
CA THR A 94 11.60 -5.71 -4.64
C THR A 94 12.31 -5.97 -3.32
N ALA A 95 11.78 -6.85 -2.48
CA ALA A 95 12.38 -7.23 -1.21
C ALA A 95 13.63 -8.10 -1.43
N PHE A 96 14.60 -7.97 -0.55
CA PHE A 96 15.76 -8.85 -0.54
C PHE A 96 15.32 -10.31 -0.31
N LYS A 97 16.01 -11.21 -1.00
CA LYS A 97 15.84 -12.64 -0.74
C LYS A 97 16.26 -12.95 0.69
N MET A 98 15.30 -13.34 1.50
CA MET A 98 15.56 -13.81 2.86
C MET A 98 15.84 -15.30 2.83
N ASN A 99 16.81 -15.73 3.64
CA ASN A 99 17.06 -17.15 3.80
C ASN A 99 15.97 -17.77 4.68
N GLU A 100 14.99 -18.42 4.05
CA GLU A 100 13.83 -19.01 4.70
C GLU A 100 14.17 -20.16 5.67
N LYS A 101 15.39 -20.69 5.60
CA LYS A 101 15.88 -21.72 6.54
C LYS A 101 16.55 -21.11 7.77
N ALA A 102 17.13 -19.91 7.63
CA ALA A 102 17.89 -19.25 8.70
C ALA A 102 17.07 -18.26 9.51
N PHE A 103 16.00 -17.70 8.94
CA PHE A 103 15.19 -16.68 9.59
C PHE A 103 13.80 -17.18 9.99
N PRO A 104 13.21 -16.66 11.08
CA PRO A 104 11.82 -16.92 11.46
C PRO A 104 10.84 -16.62 10.32
N TRP A 105 9.68 -17.26 10.35
CA TRP A 105 8.68 -17.16 9.28
C TRP A 105 8.19 -15.74 9.03
N ASP A 106 7.94 -14.96 10.07
CA ASP A 106 7.52 -13.57 10.00
C ASP A 106 8.58 -12.65 9.38
N GLN A 107 9.86 -13.02 9.49
CA GLN A 107 10.98 -12.27 8.94
C GLN A 107 11.42 -12.74 7.55
N SER A 108 11.02 -13.94 7.14
CA SER A 108 11.41 -14.56 5.87
C SER A 108 10.24 -14.74 4.89
N SER A 109 9.11 -14.11 5.16
CA SER A 109 7.93 -14.12 4.31
C SER A 109 7.53 -12.70 3.94
N VAL A 110 6.95 -12.52 2.77
CA VAL A 110 6.57 -11.19 2.25
C VAL A 110 5.06 -10.99 2.45
N PRO A 111 4.64 -10.05 3.33
CA PRO A 111 3.23 -9.66 3.40
C PRO A 111 2.84 -8.96 2.09
N THR A 112 1.75 -9.42 1.48
CA THR A 112 1.38 -8.89 0.17
C THR A 112 -0.12 -8.93 -0.10
N ASP A 113 -0.66 -7.83 -0.57
CA ASP A 113 -2.04 -7.75 -1.06
C ASP A 113 -2.18 -8.22 -2.52
N ARG A 114 -1.06 -8.58 -3.21
CA ARG A 114 -1.11 -9.30 -4.50
C ARG A 114 -1.89 -10.60 -4.40
N PHE A 115 -2.02 -11.16 -3.21
CA PHE A 115 -2.89 -12.28 -2.94
C PHE A 115 -4.35 -11.99 -3.29
N TYR A 116 -4.81 -10.76 -3.07
CA TYR A 116 -6.19 -10.33 -3.27
C TYR A 116 -6.45 -9.68 -4.63
N ASP A 117 -5.48 -8.95 -5.15
CA ASP A 117 -5.68 -8.08 -6.32
C ASP A 117 -5.13 -8.64 -7.63
N ASP A 118 -4.29 -9.67 -7.59
CA ASP A 118 -3.89 -10.44 -8.76
C ASP A 118 -4.60 -11.80 -8.79
N LEU A 119 -5.71 -11.86 -9.49
CA LEU A 119 -6.53 -13.07 -9.55
C LEU A 119 -5.91 -14.21 -10.37
N ASN A 120 -4.84 -13.94 -11.11
CA ASN A 120 -4.15 -14.95 -11.92
C ASN A 120 -3.16 -15.76 -11.10
N LEU A 121 -2.67 -15.20 -9.97
CA LEU A 121 -1.71 -15.88 -9.11
C LEU A 121 -2.37 -17.02 -8.33
N LYS A 122 -1.69 -18.15 -8.30
CA LYS A 122 -2.11 -19.36 -7.59
C LYS A 122 -1.27 -19.55 -6.35
N PHE A 123 -1.95 -19.67 -5.22
CA PHE A 123 -1.31 -19.82 -3.92
C PHE A 123 -1.78 -21.09 -3.25
N GLU A 124 -0.87 -21.74 -2.54
CA GLU A 124 -1.16 -22.87 -1.66
C GLU A 124 -0.96 -22.44 -0.21
N PHE A 125 -1.98 -22.67 0.63
CA PHE A 125 -1.93 -22.40 2.05
C PHE A 125 -0.92 -23.31 2.75
N ILE A 126 -0.11 -22.75 3.65
CA ILE A 126 0.86 -23.50 4.43
C ILE A 126 0.39 -23.62 5.89
N ARG A 127 0.19 -22.46 6.54
CA ARG A 127 -0.25 -22.40 7.96
C ARG A 127 -0.71 -20.99 8.34
N GLN A 128 -1.44 -20.91 9.45
CA GLN A 128 -1.68 -19.66 10.17
C GLN A 128 -0.54 -19.41 11.16
N ASP A 129 -0.20 -18.17 11.41
CA ASP A 129 0.75 -17.80 12.45
C ASP A 129 0.17 -18.09 13.84
N SER A 130 1.01 -18.66 14.73
CA SER A 130 0.57 -19.03 16.08
C SER A 130 0.54 -17.87 17.07
N VAL A 131 1.20 -16.76 16.75
CA VAL A 131 1.28 -15.55 17.60
C VAL A 131 0.37 -14.47 17.06
N ASN A 132 0.46 -14.19 15.76
CA ASN A 132 -0.40 -13.23 15.09
C ASN A 132 -1.45 -13.94 14.23
N HIS A 133 -2.62 -14.18 14.80
CA HIS A 133 -3.72 -14.90 14.13
C HIS A 133 -4.28 -14.19 12.89
N GLN A 134 -3.86 -12.95 12.60
CA GLN A 134 -4.18 -12.26 11.35
C GLN A 134 -3.21 -12.60 10.21
N HIS A 135 -2.12 -13.34 10.48
CA HIS A 135 -1.10 -13.69 9.51
C HIS A 135 -1.28 -15.14 9.03
N PHE A 136 -1.29 -15.31 7.70
CA PHE A 136 -1.47 -16.60 7.04
C PHE A 136 -0.38 -16.78 5.99
N TYR A 137 0.36 -17.89 6.09
CA TYR A 137 1.47 -18.19 5.20
C TYR A 137 1.02 -19.00 4.01
N TYR A 138 1.45 -18.55 2.86
CA TYR A 138 1.21 -19.18 1.56
C TYR A 138 2.52 -19.34 0.81
N LYS A 139 2.54 -20.25 -0.14
CA LYS A 139 3.57 -20.30 -1.19
C LYS A 139 2.91 -20.03 -2.55
N LEU A 140 3.67 -19.41 -3.45
CA LEU A 140 3.30 -19.37 -4.86
C LEU A 140 3.51 -20.76 -5.45
N THR A 141 2.51 -21.29 -6.18
CA THR A 141 2.63 -22.61 -6.80
C THR A 141 3.50 -22.54 -8.05
N GLU A 142 4.15 -23.67 -8.42
CA GLU A 142 5.03 -23.71 -9.59
C GLU A 142 4.29 -23.46 -10.92
N ASP A 143 3.00 -23.83 -10.97
CA ASP A 143 2.12 -23.59 -12.13
C ASP A 143 1.45 -22.20 -12.12
N SER A 144 1.76 -21.37 -11.14
CA SER A 144 1.34 -19.97 -11.12
C SER A 144 2.13 -19.14 -12.12
N PRO A 145 1.55 -18.08 -12.72
CA PRO A 145 2.33 -17.06 -13.40
C PRO A 145 3.46 -16.57 -12.49
N GLN A 146 4.69 -16.46 -13.03
CA GLN A 146 5.87 -16.00 -12.29
C GLN A 146 6.13 -14.50 -12.51
N ARG A 147 5.08 -13.74 -12.75
CA ARG A 147 5.08 -12.28 -12.91
C ARG A 147 3.80 -11.69 -12.36
N LEU A 148 3.88 -10.45 -11.87
CA LEU A 148 2.72 -9.70 -11.41
C LEU A 148 1.92 -9.15 -12.59
N ASN A 149 0.61 -9.34 -12.55
CA ASN A 149 -0.35 -8.73 -13.47
C ASN A 149 -1.66 -8.45 -12.70
N PRO A 150 -1.67 -7.44 -11.81
CA PRO A 150 -2.81 -7.16 -10.95
C PRO A 150 -4.09 -6.95 -11.74
N THR A 151 -5.17 -7.59 -11.32
CA THR A 151 -6.51 -7.40 -11.86
C THR A 151 -7.09 -6.07 -11.37
N PHE A 152 -6.74 -5.67 -10.14
CA PHE A 152 -7.20 -4.45 -9.47
C PHE A 152 -6.02 -3.64 -8.99
N TYR A 153 -6.20 -2.32 -8.84
CA TYR A 153 -5.35 -1.57 -7.91
C TYR A 153 -5.87 -1.77 -6.49
N SER A 154 -4.98 -1.81 -5.51
CA SER A 154 -5.36 -2.07 -4.12
C SER A 154 -4.62 -1.19 -3.13
N ALA A 155 -5.26 -0.99 -1.98
CA ALA A 155 -4.67 -0.31 -0.83
C ALA A 155 -5.12 -0.99 0.47
N ARG A 156 -4.34 -0.78 1.54
CA ARG A 156 -4.68 -1.27 2.89
C ARG A 156 -4.61 -0.13 3.90
N ILE A 157 -5.66 -0.02 4.72
CA ILE A 157 -5.72 0.88 5.87
C ILE A 157 -5.79 0.02 7.12
N LYS A 158 -4.64 -0.17 7.78
CA LYS A 158 -4.52 -0.99 8.99
C LYS A 158 -3.87 -0.19 10.12
N TYR A 159 -4.41 -0.30 11.32
CA TYR A 159 -3.75 0.26 12.50
C TYR A 159 -2.52 -0.57 12.86
N PRO A 160 -1.37 0.05 13.20
CA PRO A 160 -0.16 -0.69 13.53
C PRO A 160 -0.36 -1.58 14.77
N GLU A 161 -0.02 -2.87 14.67
CA GLU A 161 -0.30 -3.90 15.68
C GLU A 161 0.33 -3.62 17.06
N LYS A 162 1.50 -2.96 17.06
CA LYS A 162 2.25 -2.66 18.30
C LYS A 162 2.02 -1.24 18.82
N LYS A 163 1.08 -0.50 18.21
CA LYS A 163 0.82 0.88 18.61
C LYS A 163 -0.27 0.91 19.68
N GLU A 164 0.00 1.57 20.78
CA GLU A 164 -1.03 1.87 21.79
C GLU A 164 -1.99 2.94 21.28
N GLY A 165 -3.24 2.84 21.68
CA GLY A 165 -4.29 3.80 21.35
C GLY A 165 -5.55 3.17 20.77
N ASP A 166 -6.53 4.01 20.48
CA ASP A 166 -7.80 3.58 19.90
C ASP A 166 -7.68 3.41 18.38
N LYS A 167 -7.61 2.15 17.94
CA LYS A 167 -7.50 1.82 16.51
C LYS A 167 -8.71 2.28 15.71
N TYR A 168 -9.91 2.22 16.28
CA TYR A 168 -11.12 2.59 15.56
C TYR A 168 -11.24 4.11 15.40
N ALA A 169 -10.90 4.87 16.45
CA ALA A 169 -10.82 6.32 16.34
C ALA A 169 -9.77 6.75 15.30
N ALA A 170 -8.61 6.09 15.26
CA ALA A 170 -7.58 6.39 14.28
C ALA A 170 -8.01 6.07 12.85
N ILE A 171 -8.63 4.90 12.61
CA ILE A 171 -9.17 4.52 11.30
C ILE A 171 -10.27 5.51 10.89
N ALA A 172 -11.23 5.81 11.76
CA ALA A 172 -12.31 6.76 11.48
C ALA A 172 -11.77 8.16 11.13
N SER A 173 -10.76 8.64 11.87
CA SER A 173 -10.10 9.92 11.58
C SER A 173 -9.43 9.93 10.20
N TYR A 174 -8.75 8.84 9.85
CA TYR A 174 -8.13 8.71 8.52
C TYR A 174 -9.17 8.67 7.40
N LEU A 175 -10.26 7.93 7.56
CA LEU A 175 -11.34 7.85 6.57
C LEU A 175 -12.02 9.21 6.35
N LYS A 176 -12.27 9.97 7.43
CA LYS A 176 -12.82 11.34 7.35
C LYS A 176 -11.86 12.27 6.60
N LYS A 177 -10.56 12.18 6.90
CA LYS A 177 -9.53 12.95 6.18
C LYS A 177 -9.52 12.58 4.68
N ALA A 178 -9.56 11.29 4.35
CA ALA A 178 -9.56 10.83 2.96
C ALA A 178 -10.84 11.26 2.21
N ALA A 179 -11.99 11.21 2.87
CA ALA A 179 -13.25 11.70 2.32
C ALA A 179 -13.22 13.21 2.05
N ALA A 180 -12.70 14.00 3.00
CA ALA A 180 -12.55 15.44 2.84
C ALA A 180 -11.59 15.80 1.69
N ALA A 181 -10.46 15.07 1.56
CA ALA A 181 -9.51 15.26 0.46
C ALA A 181 -10.14 14.98 -0.91
N LYS A 182 -10.97 13.93 -1.02
CA LYS A 182 -11.72 13.62 -2.25
C LYS A 182 -12.80 14.67 -2.59
N ALA A 183 -13.42 15.25 -1.57
CA ALA A 183 -14.41 16.32 -1.76
C ALA A 183 -13.79 17.66 -2.16
N ASP A 184 -12.49 17.87 -1.91
CA ASP A 184 -11.79 19.09 -2.32
C ASP A 184 -11.45 19.05 -3.81
N LYS A 185 -12.36 19.57 -4.63
CA LYS A 185 -12.16 19.63 -6.09
C LYS A 185 -11.20 20.74 -6.54
N HIS A 186 -10.71 21.57 -5.62
CA HIS A 186 -9.76 22.64 -5.92
C HIS A 186 -8.31 22.18 -5.79
N ASN A 187 -8.06 21.11 -5.03
CA ASN A 187 -6.74 20.53 -4.89
C ASN A 187 -6.54 19.42 -5.94
N GLN A 188 -5.92 19.77 -7.04
CA GLN A 188 -5.49 18.79 -8.03
C GLN A 188 -4.19 18.15 -7.57
N LEU A 189 -4.02 16.83 -7.86
CA LEU A 189 -2.76 16.13 -7.61
C LEU A 189 -1.70 16.58 -8.64
N ASP A 190 -1.20 17.81 -8.51
CA ASP A 190 -0.31 18.42 -9.49
C ASP A 190 1.10 18.71 -8.97
N ARG A 191 1.35 18.46 -7.68
CA ARG A 191 2.65 18.68 -7.03
C ARG A 191 3.26 17.34 -6.59
N VAL A 192 4.12 16.81 -7.44
CA VAL A 192 4.77 15.52 -7.22
C VAL A 192 6.26 15.72 -6.97
N PHE A 193 6.76 15.11 -5.90
CA PHE A 193 8.18 14.99 -5.63
C PHE A 193 8.59 13.52 -5.66
N SER A 194 9.60 13.19 -6.44
CA SER A 194 10.19 11.86 -6.53
C SER A 194 11.65 11.90 -6.12
N PHE A 195 12.05 10.95 -5.30
CA PHE A 195 13.45 10.74 -4.93
C PHE A 195 13.85 9.30 -5.21
N ASN A 196 14.91 9.14 -5.99
CA ASN A 196 15.51 7.85 -6.30
C ASN A 196 16.95 7.83 -5.78
N GLY A 197 17.15 7.29 -4.57
CA GLY A 197 18.44 7.17 -3.91
C GLY A 197 19.15 5.89 -4.32
N ALA A 198 20.44 5.98 -4.65
CA ALA A 198 21.28 4.81 -4.74
C ALA A 198 21.78 4.43 -3.34
N SER A 199 22.00 3.14 -3.13
CA SER A 199 22.80 2.66 -2.02
C SER A 199 24.16 2.15 -2.52
N TYR A 200 24.96 1.69 -1.58
CA TYR A 200 26.27 1.05 -1.82
C TYR A 200 26.19 -0.25 -2.64
N ASN A 201 25.01 -0.69 -3.02
CA ASN A 201 24.84 -1.92 -3.81
C ASN A 201 24.74 -1.56 -5.29
N SER A 202 25.85 -1.69 -6.00
CA SER A 202 25.94 -1.44 -7.43
C SER A 202 25.00 -2.29 -8.29
N ASP A 203 24.59 -3.46 -7.80
CA ASP A 203 23.70 -4.36 -8.52
C ASP A 203 22.29 -3.78 -8.70
N CYS A 204 21.88 -2.85 -7.83
CA CYS A 204 20.60 -2.17 -7.92
C CYS A 204 20.63 -0.94 -8.84
N LEU A 205 21.81 -0.46 -9.24
CA LEU A 205 21.95 0.82 -9.91
C LEU A 205 21.23 0.89 -11.26
N ILE A 206 21.30 -0.18 -12.06
CA ILE A 206 20.64 -0.25 -13.38
C ILE A 206 19.12 -0.20 -13.20
N VAL A 207 18.58 -1.02 -12.31
CA VAL A 207 17.13 -1.06 -12.01
C VAL A 207 16.63 0.31 -11.56
N TRP A 208 17.38 1.00 -10.72
CA TRP A 208 17.00 2.32 -10.22
C TRP A 208 17.07 3.41 -11.30
N MET A 209 17.96 3.27 -12.27
CA MET A 209 17.99 4.16 -13.44
C MET A 209 16.80 3.92 -14.36
N ASP A 210 16.37 2.67 -14.53
CA ASP A 210 15.18 2.33 -15.30
C ASP A 210 13.91 2.84 -14.63
N ASP A 211 13.80 2.72 -13.31
CA ASP A 211 12.69 3.29 -12.53
C ASP A 211 12.66 4.83 -12.64
N GLU A 212 13.83 5.49 -12.53
CA GLU A 212 13.94 6.93 -12.71
C GLU A 212 13.40 7.37 -14.07
N LYS A 213 13.79 6.66 -15.13
CA LYS A 213 13.31 6.91 -16.48
C LYS A 213 11.79 6.72 -16.57
N ALA A 214 11.28 5.65 -16.01
CA ALA A 214 9.84 5.37 -15.98
C ALA A 214 9.05 6.48 -15.27
N TYR A 215 9.53 7.00 -14.15
CA TYR A 215 8.90 8.12 -13.44
C TYR A 215 8.91 9.40 -14.27
N MET A 216 10.04 9.74 -14.88
CA MET A 216 10.18 10.93 -15.72
C MET A 216 9.27 10.89 -16.95
N GLU A 217 9.02 9.71 -17.51
CA GLU A 217 8.18 9.53 -18.69
C GLU A 217 6.68 9.48 -18.34
N ASN A 218 6.31 8.81 -17.27
CA ASN A 218 4.92 8.47 -16.98
C ASN A 218 4.20 9.48 -16.07
N PHE A 219 4.87 10.12 -15.11
CA PHE A 219 4.21 11.09 -14.26
C PHE A 219 3.61 12.28 -15.02
N PRO A 220 4.30 12.91 -15.98
CA PRO A 220 3.70 13.96 -16.79
C PRO A 220 2.48 13.51 -17.61
N LEU A 221 2.42 12.21 -17.97
CA LEU A 221 1.27 11.63 -18.67
C LEU A 221 0.10 11.40 -17.72
N ALA A 222 0.37 10.92 -16.50
CA ALA A 222 -0.65 10.60 -15.51
C ALA A 222 -1.28 11.84 -14.86
N PHE A 223 -0.47 12.88 -14.58
CA PHE A 223 -0.89 14.07 -13.83
C PHE A 223 -0.97 15.35 -14.68
N GLY A 224 -0.64 15.25 -15.96
CA GLY A 224 -0.65 16.38 -16.90
C GLY A 224 0.70 17.11 -17.01
N ARG A 225 0.92 17.74 -18.16
CA ARG A 225 2.20 18.40 -18.49
C ARG A 225 2.51 19.66 -17.68
N GLN A 226 1.51 20.25 -17.03
CA GLN A 226 1.66 21.47 -16.23
C GLN A 226 1.88 21.18 -14.73
N MET A 227 2.02 19.92 -14.36
CA MET A 227 2.27 19.52 -12.99
C MET A 227 3.62 20.05 -12.48
N GLY A 228 3.67 20.38 -11.21
CA GLY A 228 4.90 20.70 -10.49
C GLY A 228 5.70 19.45 -10.15
N PHE A 229 6.24 18.77 -11.16
CA PHE A 229 7.05 17.56 -10.94
C PHE A 229 8.49 17.93 -10.60
N LYS A 230 8.99 17.43 -9.49
CA LYS A 230 10.37 17.58 -9.05
C LYS A 230 10.96 16.21 -8.78
N HIS A 231 12.08 15.92 -9.41
CA HIS A 231 12.80 14.68 -9.24
C HIS A 231 14.23 14.93 -8.77
N TRP A 232 14.64 14.20 -7.74
CA TRP A 232 16.01 14.14 -7.26
C TRP A 232 16.50 12.70 -7.27
N ASN A 233 17.78 12.54 -7.55
CA ASN A 233 18.40 11.23 -7.58
C ASN A 233 19.73 11.20 -6.82
N PHE A 234 20.34 10.01 -6.75
CA PHE A 234 21.60 9.74 -6.09
C PHE A 234 22.79 10.53 -6.60
N ARG A 235 22.71 11.14 -7.79
CA ARG A 235 23.78 11.97 -8.37
C ARG A 235 23.84 13.36 -7.75
N MET A 236 22.86 13.76 -6.98
CA MET A 236 22.86 15.04 -6.31
C MET A 236 23.83 15.05 -5.14
N LYS A 237 24.61 16.13 -5.02
CA LYS A 237 25.61 16.29 -3.96
C LYS A 237 24.97 16.56 -2.60
N HIS A 238 25.65 16.11 -1.53
CA HIS A 238 25.26 16.37 -0.14
C HIS A 238 25.18 17.86 0.23
N PRO A 239 24.38 18.22 1.23
CA PRO A 239 23.69 17.34 2.15
C PRO A 239 22.28 16.94 1.68
N MET A 240 22.17 15.78 1.04
CA MET A 240 20.90 15.32 0.44
C MET A 240 19.81 15.06 1.49
N LYS A 241 20.18 14.42 2.60
CA LYS A 241 19.24 14.10 3.69
C LYS A 241 18.47 15.32 4.20
N TYR A 242 19.16 16.41 4.47
CA TYR A 242 18.53 17.65 4.95
C TYR A 242 17.64 18.30 3.87
N LYS A 243 18.06 18.26 2.62
CA LYS A 243 17.26 18.77 1.51
C LYS A 243 15.98 17.96 1.34
N LEU A 244 16.07 16.62 1.45
CA LEU A 244 14.93 15.74 1.36
C LEU A 244 13.93 16.01 2.49
N PHE A 245 14.39 16.14 3.74
CA PHE A 245 13.51 16.49 4.85
C PHE A 245 12.87 17.87 4.68
N SER A 246 13.56 18.83 4.10
CA SER A 246 12.99 20.14 3.78
C SER A 246 11.86 20.02 2.75
N GLU A 247 12.02 19.21 1.71
CA GLU A 247 10.95 18.98 0.72
C GLU A 247 9.75 18.25 1.34
N LEU A 248 9.96 17.27 2.21
CA LEU A 248 8.89 16.55 2.92
C LEU A 248 8.06 17.45 3.85
N GLN A 249 8.60 18.59 4.28
CA GLN A 249 7.88 19.55 5.11
C GLN A 249 7.02 20.52 4.31
N ARG A 250 7.08 20.49 2.99
CA ARG A 250 6.28 21.35 2.13
C ARG A 250 4.80 21.01 2.28
N LYS A 251 3.97 22.04 2.46
CA LYS A 251 2.52 21.89 2.61
C LYS A 251 1.79 21.78 1.27
N ASP A 252 2.47 22.12 0.19
CA ASP A 252 1.93 22.10 -1.19
C ASP A 252 2.32 20.84 -1.95
N LEU A 253 2.83 19.81 -1.27
CA LEU A 253 3.21 18.54 -1.89
C LEU A 253 2.04 17.56 -1.81
N ASP A 254 1.59 17.05 -2.95
CA ASP A 254 0.48 16.12 -3.06
C ASP A 254 0.92 14.67 -3.04
N LEU A 255 2.02 14.36 -3.74
CA LEU A 255 2.56 13.02 -3.83
C LEU A 255 4.08 13.05 -3.63
N PHE A 256 4.54 12.18 -2.75
CA PHE A 256 5.96 11.91 -2.56
C PHE A 256 6.25 10.44 -2.88
N MET A 257 7.13 10.23 -3.85
CA MET A 257 7.65 8.91 -4.19
C MET A 257 9.10 8.77 -3.77
N PHE A 258 9.39 7.66 -3.13
CA PHE A 258 10.63 7.44 -2.43
C PHE A 258 11.15 6.03 -2.73
N HIS A 259 12.29 5.95 -3.41
CA HIS A 259 12.92 4.69 -3.76
C HIS A 259 14.34 4.64 -3.19
N GLU A 260 14.53 3.85 -2.16
CA GLU A 260 15.83 3.65 -1.48
C GLU A 260 15.82 2.40 -0.61
N HIS A 261 16.97 2.07 -0.03
CA HIS A 261 17.06 0.99 0.94
C HIS A 261 16.45 1.39 2.28
N GLY A 262 15.54 0.56 2.77
CA GLY A 262 14.89 0.69 4.06
C GLY A 262 15.24 -0.43 5.03
N MET A 263 15.10 -0.15 6.31
CA MET A 263 15.14 -1.11 7.41
C MET A 263 14.00 -0.81 8.38
N PRO A 264 13.64 -1.68 9.32
CA PRO A 264 12.48 -1.47 10.20
C PRO A 264 12.45 -0.13 10.93
N THR A 265 13.60 0.46 11.23
CA THR A 265 13.74 1.70 12.00
C THR A 265 14.59 2.76 11.32
N GLY A 266 14.85 2.61 10.02
CA GLY A 266 15.71 3.55 9.32
C GLY A 266 15.65 3.42 7.81
N GLN A 267 16.27 4.38 7.14
CA GLN A 267 16.41 4.43 5.68
C GLN A 267 17.81 4.94 5.32
N LEU A 268 18.33 4.50 4.19
CA LEU A 268 19.60 4.99 3.65
C LEU A 268 19.30 5.98 2.53
N ILE A 269 19.54 7.26 2.80
CA ILE A 269 19.34 8.35 1.86
C ILE A 269 20.70 8.71 1.28
N ASN A 270 21.01 8.22 0.09
CA ASN A 270 22.33 8.39 -0.55
C ASN A 270 23.49 8.07 0.42
N ASP A 271 23.48 6.88 1.02
CA ASP A 271 24.43 6.39 2.02
C ASP A 271 24.42 7.11 3.38
N GLU A 272 23.50 8.05 3.57
CA GLU A 272 23.28 8.68 4.87
C GLU A 272 22.13 7.97 5.62
N LEU A 273 22.42 7.47 6.83
CA LEU A 273 21.40 6.82 7.65
C LEU A 273 20.45 7.86 8.24
N ALA A 274 19.15 7.65 8.03
CA ALA A 274 18.06 8.32 8.74
C ALA A 274 17.31 7.30 9.58
N CYS A 275 17.16 7.55 10.89
CA CYS A 275 16.46 6.67 11.80
C CYS A 275 15.13 7.28 12.23
N THR A 276 14.14 6.42 12.52
CA THR A 276 12.90 6.80 13.18
C THR A 276 13.00 6.59 14.68
N ASP A 277 12.33 7.41 15.47
CA ASP A 277 12.06 7.13 16.87
C ASP A 277 10.85 6.20 17.03
N PHE A 278 10.53 5.80 18.27
CA PHE A 278 9.37 4.96 18.59
C PHE A 278 8.02 5.56 18.16
N ASN A 279 7.97 6.87 17.88
CA ASN A 279 6.79 7.56 17.38
C ASN A 279 6.81 7.74 15.86
N ASN A 280 7.64 7.00 15.13
CA ASN A 280 7.85 7.10 13.69
C ASN A 280 8.27 8.51 13.21
N ARG A 281 8.95 9.27 14.07
CA ARG A 281 9.53 10.57 13.68
C ARG A 281 10.96 10.36 13.23
N TYR A 282 11.28 10.86 12.05
CA TYR A 282 12.65 10.85 11.56
C TYR A 282 13.56 11.68 12.46
N LYS A 283 14.57 11.04 13.00
CA LYS A 283 15.68 11.72 13.67
C LYS A 283 16.91 11.62 12.77
N PRO A 284 17.40 12.73 12.20
CA PRO A 284 18.65 12.70 11.48
C PRO A 284 19.77 12.28 12.44
N GLN A 285 20.39 11.14 12.17
CA GLN A 285 21.63 10.80 12.86
C GLN A 285 22.77 11.51 12.14
N ILE A 286 23.42 12.40 12.86
CA ILE A 286 24.69 12.98 12.44
C ILE A 286 25.74 11.92 12.78
N ARG A 287 26.34 11.28 11.79
CA ARG A 287 27.62 10.61 11.99
C ARG A 287 28.67 11.70 12.08
N ASN A 288 29.31 11.82 13.23
CA ASN A 288 30.55 12.56 13.40
C ASN A 288 31.66 11.82 12.68
#